data_1dd52a8eea4d7647ed807893cb53987d
#
_entry.id   1dd52a8eea4d7647ed807893cb53987d
#
_cell.length_a   1.000
_cell.length_b   1.000
_cell.length_c   1.000
_cell.angle_alpha   90.00
_cell.angle_beta   90.00
_cell.angle_gamma   90.00
#
_symmetry.space_group_name_H-M   'P 1'
#
loop_
_entity.id
_entity.type
_entity.pdbx_description
1 polymer ?
#
loop_
_entity_poly.entity_id
_entity_poly.type
_entity_poly.pdbx_seq_one_letter_code
_entity_poly.pdbx_strand_id
1 'polypeptide(L)'
;PAYVPHYKALDPANPEVGDFLCEQYRRIASIPTVDYVQLDYIRYPDVVLSEGLWKKYGLVMNGEYPKADYCYCDSCVAKFKRLTGIDIRQYTDPSKVEAWAQFRCDQITALVNRIAKTVHEKTGKKISADVFPGPNSYARWMVRQEWQKWDVDMLFPMNYNDFYIEPAGWVGRVTKEEVESLKGRNIPLISGIFICKDWRD
;
A
#
# COMPACT_ATOMS: atom_id res chain seq x y z
N PRO A 1 9.04 2.02 -10.84
CA PRO A 1 10.39 2.10 -10.26
C PRO A 1 11.45 1.75 -11.28
N ALA A 2 12.67 2.27 -11.11
CA ALA A 2 13.75 2.06 -12.07
C ALA A 2 14.14 0.57 -12.26
N TYR A 3 13.92 -0.26 -11.24
CA TYR A 3 14.19 -1.71 -11.27
C TYR A 3 13.01 -2.56 -11.76
N VAL A 4 11.84 -1.98 -11.90
CA VAL A 4 10.64 -2.64 -12.45
C VAL A 4 10.04 -1.76 -13.55
N PRO A 5 10.65 -1.78 -14.77
CA PRO A 5 10.36 -0.78 -15.81
C PRO A 5 8.92 -0.82 -16.35
N HIS A 6 8.21 -1.94 -16.18
CA HIS A 6 6.82 -2.07 -16.62
C HIS A 6 5.81 -1.51 -15.59
N TYR A 7 6.23 -1.16 -14.38
CA TYR A 7 5.37 -0.52 -13.40
C TYR A 7 5.00 0.89 -13.82
N LYS A 8 3.71 1.13 -14.00
CA LYS A 8 3.13 2.46 -14.24
C LYS A 8 2.10 2.71 -13.14
N ALA A 9 2.53 3.41 -12.10
CA ALA A 9 1.66 3.78 -10.99
C ALA A 9 1.02 5.14 -11.23
N LEU A 10 -0.23 5.27 -10.83
CA LEU A 10 -0.92 6.55 -10.75
C LEU A 10 -0.50 7.28 -9.46
N ASP A 11 -0.46 8.61 -9.51
CA ASP A 11 -0.12 9.42 -8.34
C ASP A 11 -1.32 9.54 -7.40
N PRO A 12 -1.29 8.94 -6.19
CA PRO A 12 -2.41 8.99 -5.25
C PRO A 12 -2.67 10.40 -4.69
N ALA A 13 -1.72 11.31 -4.81
CA ALA A 13 -1.86 12.69 -4.38
C ALA A 13 -2.55 13.57 -5.43
N ASN A 14 -2.72 13.09 -6.66
CA ASN A 14 -3.41 13.81 -7.73
C ASN A 14 -4.95 13.67 -7.57
N PRO A 15 -5.69 14.77 -7.42
CA PRO A 15 -7.15 14.73 -7.29
C PRO A 15 -7.87 14.04 -8.46
N GLU A 16 -7.39 14.24 -9.70
CA GLU A 16 -7.98 13.62 -10.91
C GLU A 16 -7.87 12.10 -10.89
N VAL A 17 -6.76 11.56 -10.34
CA VAL A 17 -6.61 10.12 -10.11
C VAL A 17 -7.64 9.63 -9.10
N GLY A 18 -7.86 10.39 -8.03
CA GLY A 18 -8.91 10.09 -7.05
C GLY A 18 -10.30 10.08 -7.67
N ASP A 19 -10.64 11.08 -8.49
CA ASP A 19 -11.93 11.16 -9.20
C ASP A 19 -12.11 9.97 -10.15
N PHE A 20 -11.09 9.68 -10.95
CA PHE A 20 -11.09 8.56 -11.88
C PHE A 20 -11.31 7.22 -11.15
N LEU A 21 -10.55 6.94 -10.11
CA LEU A 21 -10.65 5.68 -9.38
C LEU A 21 -12.00 5.55 -8.66
N CYS A 22 -12.49 6.60 -8.01
CA CYS A 22 -13.81 6.59 -7.39
C CYS A 22 -14.90 6.23 -8.41
N GLU A 23 -14.85 6.78 -9.61
CA GLU A 23 -15.83 6.47 -10.67
C GLU A 23 -15.67 5.02 -11.18
N GLN A 24 -14.44 4.53 -11.39
CA GLN A 24 -14.23 3.13 -11.81
C GLN A 24 -14.78 2.15 -10.78
N TYR A 25 -14.44 2.31 -9.50
CA TYR A 25 -14.90 1.42 -8.44
C TYR A 25 -16.42 1.54 -8.23
N ARG A 26 -17.01 2.73 -8.33
CA ARG A 26 -18.45 2.91 -8.32
C ARG A 26 -19.13 2.12 -9.45
N ARG A 27 -18.60 2.19 -10.66
CA ARG A 27 -19.15 1.46 -11.83
C ARG A 27 -19.09 -0.05 -11.62
N ILE A 28 -17.94 -0.58 -11.15
CA ILE A 28 -17.79 -2.02 -10.87
C ILE A 28 -18.78 -2.44 -9.77
N ALA A 29 -18.83 -1.70 -8.67
CA ALA A 29 -19.72 -1.98 -7.55
C ALA A 29 -21.21 -1.87 -7.91
N SER A 30 -21.56 -1.14 -8.98
CA SER A 30 -22.94 -1.05 -9.47
C SER A 30 -23.40 -2.28 -10.26
N ILE A 31 -22.51 -3.23 -10.56
CA ILE A 31 -22.88 -4.49 -11.23
C ILE A 31 -23.69 -5.33 -10.24
N PRO A 32 -24.93 -5.77 -10.59
CA PRO A 32 -25.83 -6.44 -9.63
C PRO A 32 -25.26 -7.71 -8.98
N THR A 33 -24.41 -8.45 -9.70
CA THR A 33 -23.80 -9.71 -9.25
C THR A 33 -22.52 -9.52 -8.45
N VAL A 34 -22.06 -8.28 -8.25
CA VAL A 34 -20.89 -7.96 -7.43
C VAL A 34 -21.34 -7.71 -5.99
N ASP A 35 -20.79 -8.43 -5.04
CA ASP A 35 -21.02 -8.23 -3.61
C ASP A 35 -19.92 -7.39 -2.96
N TYR A 36 -18.68 -7.62 -3.37
CA TYR A 36 -17.50 -6.91 -2.90
C TYR A 36 -16.69 -6.36 -4.06
N VAL A 37 -16.10 -5.20 -3.85
CA VAL A 37 -15.05 -4.66 -4.72
C VAL A 37 -13.75 -4.77 -3.96
N GLN A 38 -12.70 -5.31 -4.59
CA GLN A 38 -11.39 -5.49 -3.95
C GLN A 38 -10.37 -4.52 -4.51
N LEU A 39 -9.65 -3.87 -3.62
CA LEU A 39 -8.50 -3.04 -3.95
C LEU A 39 -7.25 -3.91 -3.95
N ASP A 40 -6.56 -3.96 -5.10
CA ASP A 40 -5.23 -4.54 -5.21
C ASP A 40 -4.26 -3.48 -5.75
N TYR A 41 -2.98 -3.61 -5.45
CA TYR A 41 -1.95 -2.62 -5.80
C TYR A 41 -2.25 -1.18 -5.35
N ILE A 42 -3.11 -0.99 -4.36
CA ILE A 42 -3.44 0.32 -3.79
C ILE A 42 -2.33 0.78 -2.84
N ARG A 43 -1.21 1.15 -3.42
CA ARG A 43 0.04 1.43 -2.74
C ARG A 43 0.99 2.25 -3.60
N TYR A 44 2.03 2.78 -3.00
CA TYR A 44 3.18 3.25 -3.79
C TYR A 44 3.94 2.05 -4.38
N PRO A 45 4.72 2.27 -5.45
CA PRO A 45 5.72 1.28 -5.90
C PRO A 45 6.64 0.88 -4.75
N ASP A 46 7.20 -0.31 -4.84
CA ASP A 46 8.07 -0.84 -3.79
C ASP A 46 9.26 0.11 -3.54
N VAL A 47 9.26 0.77 -2.39
CA VAL A 47 10.36 1.57 -1.88
C VAL A 47 11.49 0.63 -1.46
N VAL A 48 11.10 -0.48 -0.84
CA VAL A 48 11.95 -1.64 -0.60
C VAL A 48 11.26 -2.87 -1.17
N LEU A 49 11.92 -3.53 -2.11
CA LEU A 49 11.42 -4.77 -2.70
C LEU A 49 11.57 -5.92 -1.70
N SER A 50 10.59 -6.82 -1.66
CA SER A 50 10.66 -8.03 -0.85
C SER A 50 11.90 -8.85 -1.18
N GLU A 51 12.62 -9.31 -0.16
CA GLU A 51 13.94 -9.94 -0.28
C GLU A 51 13.94 -11.17 -1.20
N GLY A 52 12.89 -11.97 -1.16
CA GLY A 52 12.71 -13.13 -2.04
C GLY A 52 12.73 -12.81 -3.54
N LEU A 53 12.52 -11.55 -3.91
CA LEU A 53 12.56 -11.08 -5.29
C LEU A 53 13.91 -10.47 -5.71
N TRP A 54 14.83 -10.23 -4.78
CA TRP A 54 16.09 -9.53 -5.08
C TRP A 54 16.93 -10.25 -6.13
N LYS A 55 17.08 -11.58 -6.01
CA LYS A 55 17.81 -12.40 -7.00
C LYS A 55 17.25 -12.21 -8.42
N LYS A 56 15.92 -12.21 -8.55
CA LYS A 56 15.22 -12.03 -9.83
C LYS A 56 15.53 -10.69 -10.51
N TYR A 57 15.69 -9.64 -9.72
CA TYR A 57 15.94 -8.29 -10.22
C TYR A 57 17.41 -7.84 -10.09
N GLY A 58 18.30 -8.71 -9.65
CA GLY A 58 19.72 -8.39 -9.46
C GLY A 58 19.96 -7.31 -8.41
N LEU A 59 19.17 -7.29 -7.34
CA LEU A 59 19.20 -6.26 -6.30
C LEU A 59 19.68 -6.81 -4.97
N VAL A 60 20.25 -5.92 -4.15
CA VAL A 60 20.45 -6.07 -2.71
C VAL A 60 20.05 -4.75 -2.08
N MET A 61 19.03 -4.74 -1.23
CA MET A 61 18.46 -3.52 -0.66
C MET A 61 18.61 -3.52 0.86
N ASN A 62 19.56 -2.73 1.37
CA ASN A 62 19.80 -2.59 2.82
C ASN A 62 18.93 -1.49 3.47
N GLY A 63 17.96 -0.97 2.77
CA GLY A 63 17.07 0.10 3.21
C GLY A 63 16.36 0.78 2.06
N GLU A 64 15.71 1.91 2.37
CA GLU A 64 15.05 2.73 1.37
C GLU A 64 16.07 3.45 0.49
N TYR A 65 15.84 3.43 -0.82
CA TYR A 65 16.66 4.18 -1.77
C TYR A 65 15.83 5.29 -2.42
N PRO A 66 16.27 6.57 -2.38
CA PRO A 66 15.56 7.68 -2.99
C PRO A 66 15.24 7.47 -4.48
N LYS A 67 16.09 6.73 -5.19
CA LYS A 67 15.87 6.38 -6.62
C LYS A 67 14.72 5.40 -6.85
N ALA A 68 14.35 4.60 -5.84
CA ALA A 68 13.24 3.66 -5.91
C ALA A 68 11.95 4.26 -5.33
N ASP A 69 12.05 5.35 -4.58
CA ASP A 69 10.95 6.00 -3.90
C ASP A 69 10.32 7.09 -4.79
N TYR A 70 9.07 6.94 -5.14
CA TYR A 70 8.27 7.86 -5.97
C TYR A 70 7.09 8.39 -5.16
N CYS A 71 6.45 9.51 -5.45
CA CYS A 71 6.69 10.49 -6.49
C CYS A 71 7.34 11.75 -5.93
N TYR A 72 8.20 12.42 -6.72
CA TYR A 72 8.76 13.75 -6.45
C TYR A 72 8.33 14.77 -7.50
N CYS A 73 7.13 14.62 -8.06
CA CYS A 73 6.56 15.58 -9.01
C CYS A 73 6.30 16.94 -8.34
N ASP A 74 6.21 18.00 -9.13
CA ASP A 74 6.04 19.37 -8.61
C ASP A 74 4.79 19.50 -7.73
N SER A 75 3.69 18.85 -8.10
CA SER A 75 2.45 18.90 -7.35
C SER A 75 2.57 18.25 -5.96
N CYS A 76 3.21 17.08 -5.86
CA CYS A 76 3.45 16.40 -4.59
C CYS A 76 4.36 17.22 -3.68
N VAL A 77 5.48 17.72 -4.24
CA VAL A 77 6.45 18.54 -3.49
C VAL A 77 5.79 19.85 -3.00
N ALA A 78 5.05 20.53 -3.86
CA ALA A 78 4.34 21.75 -3.49
C ALA A 78 3.25 21.50 -2.43
N LYS A 79 2.49 20.41 -2.56
CA LYS A 79 1.49 20.00 -1.58
C LYS A 79 2.13 19.71 -0.22
N PHE A 80 3.20 18.96 -0.19
CA PHE A 80 3.94 18.66 1.03
C PHE A 80 4.50 19.92 1.68
N LYS A 81 5.18 20.77 0.89
CA LYS A 81 5.72 22.05 1.40
C LYS A 81 4.64 22.95 1.99
N ARG A 82 3.47 23.03 1.35
CA ARG A 82 2.34 23.82 1.87
C ARG A 82 1.82 23.29 3.21
N LEU A 83 1.81 21.96 3.39
CA LEU A 83 1.30 21.32 4.61
C LEU A 83 2.28 21.37 5.79
N THR A 84 3.58 21.27 5.49
CA THR A 84 4.63 21.06 6.52
C THR A 84 5.62 22.21 6.65
N GLY A 85 5.69 23.11 5.66
CA GLY A 85 6.75 24.11 5.54
C GLY A 85 8.07 23.54 5.01
N ILE A 86 8.20 22.23 4.84
CA ILE A 86 9.45 21.56 4.46
C ILE A 86 9.52 21.46 2.93
N ASP A 87 10.66 21.83 2.37
CA ASP A 87 10.98 21.57 0.96
C ASP A 87 11.81 20.30 0.85
N ILE A 88 11.17 19.19 0.49
CA ILE A 88 11.82 17.87 0.44
C ILE A 88 13.00 17.79 -0.54
N ARG A 89 13.04 18.65 -1.57
CA ARG A 89 14.12 18.70 -2.55
C ARG A 89 15.44 19.24 -1.99
N GLN A 90 15.39 19.85 -0.81
CA GLN A 90 16.60 20.34 -0.13
C GLN A 90 17.32 19.24 0.65
N TYR A 91 16.73 18.05 0.76
CA TYR A 91 17.30 16.94 1.50
C TYR A 91 18.07 15.99 0.58
N THR A 92 19.30 15.68 0.93
CA THR A 92 20.15 14.73 0.19
C THR A 92 19.59 13.31 0.28
N ASP A 93 18.98 12.98 1.41
CA ASP A 93 18.34 11.70 1.67
C ASP A 93 16.91 11.91 2.19
N PRO A 94 15.92 12.04 1.29
CA PRO A 94 14.54 12.24 1.66
C PRO A 94 13.93 11.07 2.46
N SER A 95 14.50 9.86 2.38
CA SER A 95 14.02 8.71 3.14
C SER A 95 14.11 8.89 4.65
N LYS A 96 15.01 9.77 5.09
CA LYS A 96 15.17 10.12 6.51
C LYS A 96 14.22 11.22 7.00
N VAL A 97 13.39 11.76 6.12
CA VAL A 97 12.40 12.77 6.47
C VAL A 97 11.08 12.07 6.81
N GLU A 98 10.88 11.74 8.08
CA GLU A 98 9.69 11.03 8.56
C GLU A 98 8.37 11.69 8.10
N ALA A 99 8.31 13.01 8.12
CA ALA A 99 7.14 13.74 7.64
C ALA A 99 6.82 13.48 6.15
N TRP A 100 7.85 13.19 5.32
CA TRP A 100 7.65 12.84 3.92
C TRP A 100 7.10 11.43 3.77
N ALA A 101 7.61 10.47 4.52
CA ALA A 101 7.06 9.11 4.55
C ALA A 101 5.60 9.12 5.04
N GLN A 102 5.29 9.85 6.11
CA GLN A 102 3.94 10.00 6.62
C GLN A 102 3.00 10.67 5.61
N PHE A 103 3.42 11.75 4.97
CA PHE A 103 2.65 12.40 3.91
C PHE A 103 2.20 11.40 2.84
N ARG A 104 3.07 10.50 2.43
CA ARG A 104 2.76 9.47 1.43
C ARG A 104 1.77 8.44 1.95
N CYS A 105 1.95 7.96 3.16
CA CYS A 105 0.97 7.08 3.81
C CYS A 105 -0.41 7.75 3.87
N ASP A 106 -0.45 9.02 4.19
CA ASP A 106 -1.69 9.79 4.27
C ASP A 106 -2.38 9.95 2.91
N GLN A 107 -1.60 10.09 1.80
CA GLN A 107 -2.20 10.16 0.46
C GLN A 107 -2.89 8.84 0.09
N ILE A 108 -2.28 7.70 0.35
CA ILE A 108 -2.91 6.39 0.11
C ILE A 108 -4.14 6.22 1.01
N THR A 109 -4.01 6.51 2.30
CA THR A 109 -5.13 6.41 3.25
C THR A 109 -6.32 7.27 2.82
N ALA A 110 -6.06 8.53 2.44
CA ALA A 110 -7.10 9.44 1.98
C ALA A 110 -7.78 8.93 0.69
N LEU A 111 -6.99 8.40 -0.25
CA LEU A 111 -7.51 7.83 -1.50
C LEU A 111 -8.39 6.61 -1.24
N VAL A 112 -7.91 5.66 -0.42
CA VAL A 112 -8.67 4.44 -0.07
C VAL A 112 -9.98 4.80 0.62
N ASN A 113 -9.94 5.67 1.63
CA ASN A 113 -11.14 6.05 2.38
C ASN A 113 -12.14 6.82 1.50
N ARG A 114 -11.66 7.59 0.53
CA ARG A 114 -12.51 8.25 -0.47
C ARG A 114 -13.18 7.23 -1.40
N ILE A 115 -12.45 6.22 -1.88
CA ILE A 115 -13.00 5.14 -2.71
C ILE A 115 -14.03 4.35 -1.90
N ALA A 116 -13.69 3.95 -0.67
CA ALA A 116 -14.57 3.20 0.23
C ALA A 116 -15.88 3.95 0.47
N LYS A 117 -15.80 5.23 0.84
CA LYS A 117 -16.96 6.09 0.99
C LYS A 117 -17.83 6.14 -0.28
N THR A 118 -17.19 6.27 -1.45
CA THR A 118 -17.91 6.32 -2.71
C THR A 118 -18.68 5.01 -3.00
N VAL A 119 -18.04 3.86 -2.76
CA VAL A 119 -18.65 2.54 -2.94
C VAL A 119 -19.83 2.38 -1.97
N HIS A 120 -19.61 2.64 -0.68
CA HIS A 120 -20.66 2.52 0.35
C HIS A 120 -21.87 3.41 0.06
N GLU A 121 -21.65 4.71 -0.14
CA GLU A 121 -22.74 5.68 -0.28
C GLU A 121 -23.48 5.57 -1.62
N LYS A 122 -22.79 5.21 -2.70
CA LYS A 122 -23.38 5.21 -4.04
C LYS A 122 -23.94 3.86 -4.47
N THR A 123 -23.51 2.76 -3.85
CA THR A 123 -23.89 1.42 -4.29
C THR A 123 -24.39 0.51 -3.16
N GLY A 124 -24.13 0.84 -1.90
CA GLY A 124 -24.42 0.00 -0.74
C GLY A 124 -23.57 -1.28 -0.68
N LYS A 125 -22.59 -1.42 -1.57
CA LYS A 125 -21.72 -2.59 -1.64
C LYS A 125 -20.53 -2.45 -0.69
N LYS A 126 -19.86 -3.57 -0.43
CA LYS A 126 -18.70 -3.66 0.43
C LYS A 126 -17.40 -3.54 -0.35
N ILE A 127 -16.33 -3.15 0.35
CA ILE A 127 -14.99 -3.01 -0.20
C ILE A 127 -13.98 -3.74 0.66
N SER A 128 -13.05 -4.43 0.00
CA SER A 128 -11.92 -5.12 0.64
C SER A 128 -10.59 -4.66 0.04
N ALA A 129 -9.50 -5.02 0.67
CA ALA A 129 -8.18 -4.69 0.14
C ALA A 129 -7.17 -5.80 0.37
N ASP A 130 -6.35 -6.09 -0.66
CA ASP A 130 -5.10 -6.81 -0.52
C ASP A 130 -4.02 -5.86 -0.02
N VAL A 131 -3.34 -6.25 1.05
CA VAL A 131 -2.38 -5.39 1.71
C VAL A 131 -1.07 -6.11 1.99
N PHE A 132 0.00 -5.35 2.09
CA PHE A 132 1.28 -5.89 2.57
C PHE A 132 1.15 -6.34 4.03
N PRO A 133 1.93 -7.36 4.45
CA PRO A 133 1.90 -7.85 5.82
C PRO A 133 2.34 -6.77 6.81
N GLY A 134 1.92 -6.93 8.06
CA GLY A 134 2.33 -6.15 9.20
C GLY A 134 2.36 -4.64 8.96
N PRO A 135 1.35 -3.88 9.40
CA PRO A 135 1.22 -2.47 9.05
C PRO A 135 2.38 -1.61 9.56
N ASN A 136 3.03 -2.04 10.65
CA ASN A 136 4.16 -1.34 11.26
C ASN A 136 5.51 -1.94 10.88
N SER A 137 5.57 -3.27 10.67
CA SER A 137 6.83 -3.98 10.39
C SER A 137 7.22 -4.02 8.91
N TYR A 138 6.26 -4.03 7.98
CA TYR A 138 6.52 -4.14 6.53
C TYR A 138 5.76 -3.13 5.68
N ALA A 139 4.43 -3.09 5.76
CA ALA A 139 3.58 -2.37 4.81
C ALA A 139 3.89 -0.87 4.74
N ARG A 140 4.11 -0.23 5.89
CA ARG A 140 4.35 1.20 5.97
C ARG A 140 5.64 1.63 5.27
N TRP A 141 6.75 0.93 5.52
CA TRP A 141 8.04 1.33 4.98
C TRP A 141 8.31 0.78 3.58
N MET A 142 7.79 -0.41 3.25
CA MET A 142 8.00 -1.00 1.93
C MET A 142 7.16 -0.34 0.84
N VAL A 143 5.89 -0.01 1.14
CA VAL A 143 4.91 0.43 0.12
C VAL A 143 4.01 1.57 0.58
N ARG A 144 4.28 2.19 1.73
CA ARG A 144 3.53 3.32 2.29
C ARG A 144 2.07 3.00 2.60
N GLN A 145 1.76 1.78 2.97
CA GLN A 145 0.44 1.39 3.44
C GLN A 145 0.35 1.48 4.96
N GLU A 146 -0.62 2.26 5.44
CA GLU A 146 -1.09 2.27 6.84
C GLU A 146 -2.52 1.75 6.88
N TRP A 147 -2.73 0.55 6.38
CA TRP A 147 -4.04 -0.03 6.14
C TRP A 147 -4.89 -0.23 7.41
N GLN A 148 -4.28 -0.23 8.58
CA GLN A 148 -5.02 -0.20 9.85
C GLN A 148 -5.86 1.08 10.04
N LYS A 149 -5.66 2.10 9.20
CA LYS A 149 -6.43 3.36 9.18
C LYS A 149 -7.50 3.40 8.08
N TRP A 150 -7.65 2.34 7.31
CA TRP A 150 -8.55 2.32 6.15
C TRP A 150 -9.98 1.96 6.51
N ASP A 151 -10.95 2.60 5.88
CA ASP A 151 -12.38 2.39 6.12
C ASP A 151 -12.96 1.32 5.18
N VAL A 152 -12.26 0.19 5.07
CA VAL A 152 -12.67 -0.97 4.30
C VAL A 152 -13.42 -1.98 5.17
N ASP A 153 -14.20 -2.87 4.55
CA ASP A 153 -15.00 -3.87 5.25
C ASP A 153 -14.23 -5.17 5.55
N MET A 154 -13.12 -5.39 4.87
CA MET A 154 -12.30 -6.60 5.04
C MET A 154 -10.87 -6.37 4.53
N LEU A 155 -9.91 -7.00 5.16
CA LEU A 155 -8.48 -6.93 4.81
C LEU A 155 -7.91 -8.32 4.54
N PHE A 156 -7.07 -8.40 3.51
CA PHE A 156 -6.36 -9.60 3.11
C PHE A 156 -4.85 -9.35 3.11
N PRO A 157 -4.16 -9.46 4.26
CA PRO A 157 -2.71 -9.36 4.29
C PRO A 157 -2.07 -10.51 3.51
N MET A 158 -1.17 -10.17 2.59
CA MET A 158 -0.39 -11.11 1.77
C MET A 158 0.79 -11.66 2.58
N ASN A 159 0.51 -12.50 3.58
CA ASN A 159 1.50 -13.07 4.50
C ASN A 159 2.30 -14.21 3.83
N TYR A 160 2.87 -13.88 2.67
CA TYR A 160 3.63 -14.80 1.81
C TYR A 160 5.07 -14.91 2.31
N ASN A 161 5.30 -15.74 3.33
CA ASN A 161 6.58 -15.85 4.03
C ASN A 161 7.78 -16.03 3.09
N ASP A 162 7.62 -16.74 1.99
CA ASP A 162 8.68 -16.96 1.02
C ASP A 162 9.16 -15.66 0.33
N PHE A 163 8.26 -14.69 0.12
CA PHE A 163 8.64 -13.39 -0.44
C PHE A 163 9.54 -12.57 0.49
N TYR A 164 9.47 -12.84 1.79
CA TYR A 164 10.22 -12.14 2.83
C TYR A 164 11.40 -12.96 3.38
N ILE A 165 11.65 -14.17 2.80
CA ILE A 165 12.67 -15.12 3.26
C ILE A 165 12.47 -15.49 4.75
N GLU A 166 11.24 -15.59 5.16
CA GLU A 166 10.85 -15.87 6.53
C GLU A 166 10.38 -17.34 6.71
N PRO A 167 10.59 -17.95 7.87
CA PRO A 167 10.08 -19.29 8.14
C PRO A 167 8.55 -19.30 8.28
N ALA A 168 7.91 -20.45 8.08
CA ALA A 168 6.45 -20.58 8.14
C ALA A 168 5.83 -20.03 9.45
N GLY A 169 6.50 -20.16 10.58
CA GLY A 169 6.06 -19.61 11.86
C GLY A 169 5.97 -18.06 11.91
N TRP A 170 6.61 -17.37 10.96
CA TRP A 170 6.49 -15.92 10.82
C TRP A 170 5.06 -15.49 10.49
N VAL A 171 4.31 -16.27 9.70
CA VAL A 171 2.90 -15.98 9.36
C VAL A 171 2.08 -15.75 10.62
N GLY A 172 2.23 -16.64 11.63
CA GLY A 172 1.51 -16.47 12.91
C GLY A 172 1.94 -15.22 13.69
N ARG A 173 3.24 -14.86 13.63
CA ARG A 173 3.75 -13.66 14.32
C ARG A 173 3.22 -12.38 13.68
N VAL A 174 3.28 -12.29 12.35
CA VAL A 174 2.82 -11.09 11.64
C VAL A 174 1.30 -10.95 11.72
N THR A 175 0.55 -12.05 11.61
CA THR A 175 -0.91 -12.02 11.80
C THR A 175 -1.30 -11.52 13.21
N LYS A 176 -0.52 -11.86 14.23
CA LYS A 176 -0.75 -11.31 15.58
C LYS A 176 -0.57 -9.79 15.62
N GLU A 177 0.48 -9.25 14.99
CA GLU A 177 0.67 -7.79 14.85
C GLU A 177 -0.54 -7.14 14.15
N GLU A 178 -0.98 -7.75 13.07
CA GLU A 178 -2.09 -7.28 12.23
C GLU A 178 -3.40 -7.20 13.02
N VAL A 179 -3.75 -8.26 13.73
CA VAL A 179 -4.94 -8.30 14.59
C VAL A 179 -4.86 -7.26 15.71
N GLU A 180 -3.70 -7.12 16.34
CA GLU A 180 -3.51 -6.12 17.39
C GLU A 180 -3.64 -4.70 16.86
N SER A 181 -3.16 -4.44 15.63
CA SER A 181 -3.26 -3.11 14.99
C SER A 181 -4.69 -2.72 14.63
N LEU A 182 -5.60 -3.69 14.53
CA LEU A 182 -7.03 -3.48 14.28
C LEU A 182 -7.87 -3.48 15.55
N LYS A 183 -7.26 -3.55 16.72
CA LYS A 183 -7.96 -3.58 18.00
C LYS A 183 -8.89 -2.37 18.15
N GLY A 184 -10.14 -2.65 18.48
CA GLY A 184 -11.19 -1.63 18.57
C GLY A 184 -11.87 -1.30 17.23
N ARG A 185 -11.42 -1.89 16.13
CA ARG A 185 -12.08 -1.82 14.81
C ARG A 185 -12.71 -3.17 14.49
N ASN A 186 -13.94 -3.18 14.03
CA ASN A 186 -14.63 -4.42 13.65
C ASN A 186 -14.41 -4.70 12.15
N ILE A 187 -13.15 -4.94 11.78
CA ILE A 187 -12.75 -5.24 10.40
C ILE A 187 -12.21 -6.67 10.37
N PRO A 188 -12.88 -7.61 9.70
CA PRO A 188 -12.36 -8.96 9.47
C PRO A 188 -11.01 -8.91 8.73
N LEU A 189 -10.08 -9.76 9.19
CA LEU A 189 -8.78 -9.95 8.59
C LEU A 189 -8.62 -11.42 8.20
N ILE A 190 -8.30 -11.68 6.94
CA ILE A 190 -8.07 -13.01 6.40
C ILE A 190 -6.63 -13.08 5.89
N SER A 191 -5.77 -13.77 6.64
CA SER A 191 -4.36 -13.93 6.27
C SER A 191 -4.22 -14.75 4.98
N GLY A 192 -3.65 -14.14 3.95
CA GLY A 192 -3.23 -14.83 2.74
C GLY A 192 -1.95 -15.63 3.00
N ILE A 193 -1.89 -16.84 2.47
CA ILE A 193 -0.69 -17.68 2.51
C ILE A 193 -0.27 -18.05 1.09
N PHE A 194 1.04 -18.17 0.89
CA PHE A 194 1.60 -18.58 -0.40
C PHE A 194 2.02 -20.04 -0.35
N ILE A 195 1.49 -20.85 -1.28
CA ILE A 195 1.82 -22.27 -1.38
C ILE A 195 2.33 -22.51 -2.79
N CYS A 196 3.64 -22.50 -2.96
CA CYS A 196 4.29 -22.83 -4.21
C CYS A 196 5.63 -23.50 -3.93
N LYS A 197 5.90 -24.61 -4.61
CA LYS A 197 7.12 -25.39 -4.38
C LYS A 197 8.35 -24.70 -4.98
N ASP A 198 8.25 -24.18 -6.18
CA ASP A 198 9.40 -23.81 -7.01
C ASP A 198 9.33 -22.38 -7.58
N TRP A 199 8.74 -21.43 -6.87
CA TRP A 199 8.58 -20.07 -7.39
C TRP A 199 9.86 -19.22 -7.39
N ARG A 200 10.89 -19.65 -6.63
CA ARG A 200 12.19 -18.98 -6.54
C ARG A 200 13.23 -19.49 -7.52
N ASP A 201 12.96 -20.56 -8.26
CA ASP A 201 13.87 -21.19 -9.20
C ASP A 201 13.86 -20.55 -10.59
#